data_96ad0ffb4e84c750de810a04a93f24ce
#
_entry.id   96ad0ffb4e84c750de810a04a93f24ce
#
_cell.length_a   1.000
_cell.length_b   1.000
_cell.length_c   1.000
_cell.angle_alpha   90.00
_cell.angle_beta   90.00
_cell.angle_gamma   90.00
#
_symmetry.space_group_name_H-M   'P 1'
#
loop_
_entity.id
_entity.type
_entity.pdbx_description
1 polymer ?
#
loop_
_entity_poly.entity_id
_entity_poly.type
_entity_poly.pdbx_seq_one_letter_code
_entity_poly.pdbx_strand_id
1 'polypeptide(L)'
;VRYYQDALRHNLTAHDKIEFEIVFTSYDFGTENRTRCLLEHGFTEDDRQELTEKLKEVTMAAILQFDEILAEDMTSLQKLEELRKKEERLLRNQQADIYQILRAVQNLRAGLQHYGTPQFARQARMAFMARAFLRSLTENGPADDKGKTWFSQEDTDAFMQSISTVSTEFEKDFRAFSMDEISRAEFNEKYGHLRVGTYDIRTERYDQMNFRPGPSKSKGKAEAREDALNPGRLAEALKEAGL
;
A
#
# COMPACT_ATOMS: atom_id res chain seq x y z
N VAL A 1 0.00 -17.80 -16.07
CA VAL A 1 1.47 -17.96 -16.14
C VAL A 1 2.03 -17.37 -17.43
N ARG A 2 1.56 -17.75 -18.64
CA ARG A 2 2.10 -17.26 -19.93
C ARG A 2 2.00 -15.73 -20.04
N TYR A 3 0.84 -15.14 -19.73
CA TYR A 3 0.64 -13.69 -19.77
C TYR A 3 1.63 -12.96 -18.86
N TYR A 4 1.83 -13.44 -17.64
CA TYR A 4 2.79 -12.88 -16.69
C TYR A 4 4.23 -12.95 -17.23
N GLN A 5 4.61 -14.10 -17.77
CA GLN A 5 5.93 -14.29 -18.38
C GLN A 5 6.16 -13.37 -19.58
N ASP A 6 5.15 -13.20 -20.44
CA ASP A 6 5.26 -12.36 -21.63
C ASP A 6 5.32 -10.87 -21.23
N ALA A 7 4.52 -10.44 -20.26
CA ALA A 7 4.56 -9.09 -19.75
C ALA A 7 5.91 -8.74 -19.11
N LEU A 8 6.49 -9.65 -18.32
CA LEU A 8 7.82 -9.47 -17.73
C LEU A 8 8.95 -9.47 -18.78
N ARG A 9 8.83 -10.23 -19.87
CA ARG A 9 9.81 -10.19 -20.98
C ARG A 9 9.88 -8.80 -21.62
N HIS A 10 8.75 -8.09 -21.71
CA HIS A 10 8.69 -6.77 -22.30
C HIS A 10 9.05 -5.65 -21.31
N ASN A 11 8.81 -5.86 -20.02
CA ASN A 11 9.12 -4.87 -18.98
C ASN A 11 9.46 -5.54 -17.65
N LEU A 12 10.76 -5.76 -17.42
CA LEU A 12 11.28 -6.40 -16.21
C LEU A 12 11.00 -5.63 -14.91
N THR A 13 10.69 -4.32 -15.00
CA THR A 13 10.44 -3.47 -13.83
C THR A 13 8.95 -3.36 -13.49
N ALA A 14 8.07 -3.95 -14.28
CA ALA A 14 6.62 -3.85 -14.12
C ALA A 14 6.02 -5.01 -13.30
N HIS A 15 6.82 -5.79 -12.56
CA HIS A 15 6.35 -6.97 -11.83
C HIS A 15 5.22 -6.64 -10.85
N ASP A 16 5.33 -5.58 -10.05
CA ASP A 16 4.29 -5.17 -9.11
C ASP A 16 2.99 -4.79 -9.84
N LYS A 17 3.11 -4.00 -10.92
CA LYS A 17 1.95 -3.57 -11.71
C LYS A 17 1.24 -4.74 -12.37
N ILE A 18 2.01 -5.71 -12.90
CA ILE A 18 1.47 -6.89 -13.57
C ILE A 18 0.75 -7.81 -12.59
N GLU A 19 1.23 -7.95 -11.36
CA GLU A 19 0.54 -8.71 -10.32
C GLU A 19 -0.86 -8.16 -10.05
N PHE A 20 -1.03 -6.84 -10.00
CA PHE A 20 -2.33 -6.22 -9.81
C PHE A 20 -3.27 -6.37 -11.03
N GLU A 21 -2.73 -6.48 -12.22
CA GLU A 21 -3.54 -6.68 -13.44
C GLU A 21 -4.02 -8.13 -13.59
N ILE A 22 -3.27 -9.10 -13.06
CA ILE A 22 -3.55 -10.53 -13.24
C ILE A 22 -4.36 -11.11 -12.07
N VAL A 23 -4.12 -10.61 -10.86
CA VAL A 23 -4.75 -11.16 -9.65
C VAL A 23 -6.00 -10.35 -9.30
N PHE A 24 -7.14 -11.00 -9.36
CA PHE A 24 -8.37 -10.46 -8.78
C PHE A 24 -8.25 -10.48 -7.26
N THR A 25 -7.99 -9.32 -6.66
CA THR A 25 -7.68 -9.21 -5.22
C THR A 25 -8.88 -8.86 -4.36
N SER A 26 -9.92 -8.28 -4.98
CA SER A 26 -11.12 -7.80 -4.29
C SER A 26 -12.29 -7.68 -5.25
N TYR A 27 -13.48 -7.64 -4.68
CA TYR A 27 -14.69 -7.23 -5.38
C TYR A 27 -14.78 -5.70 -5.41
N ASP A 28 -15.23 -5.15 -6.53
CA ASP A 28 -15.63 -3.77 -6.73
C ASP A 28 -16.65 -3.67 -7.87
N PHE A 29 -17.20 -2.48 -8.15
CA PHE A 29 -18.21 -2.27 -9.20
C PHE A 29 -17.71 -2.61 -10.62
N GLY A 30 -16.42 -2.70 -10.86
CA GLY A 30 -15.83 -3.11 -12.15
C GLY A 30 -15.58 -4.61 -12.28
N THR A 31 -15.79 -5.40 -11.21
CA THR A 31 -15.44 -6.84 -11.18
C THR A 31 -16.16 -7.63 -12.26
N GLU A 32 -17.43 -7.40 -12.47
CA GLU A 32 -18.23 -8.06 -13.51
C GLU A 32 -17.64 -7.88 -14.93
N ASN A 33 -17.22 -6.66 -15.24
CA ASN A 33 -16.62 -6.34 -16.53
C ASN A 33 -15.22 -6.96 -16.67
N ARG A 34 -14.39 -6.89 -15.63
CA ARG A 34 -13.03 -7.45 -15.65
C ARG A 34 -13.02 -8.97 -15.75
N THR A 35 -13.94 -9.65 -15.09
CA THR A 35 -14.01 -11.11 -15.09
C THR A 35 -14.53 -11.69 -16.40
N ARG A 36 -15.17 -10.89 -17.28
CA ARG A 36 -15.65 -11.35 -18.59
C ARG A 36 -14.55 -11.93 -19.48
N CYS A 37 -13.32 -11.40 -19.37
CA CYS A 37 -12.20 -11.93 -20.15
C CYS A 37 -11.90 -13.41 -19.85
N LEU A 38 -12.31 -13.94 -18.71
CA LEU A 38 -12.12 -15.35 -18.36
C LEU A 38 -12.88 -16.27 -19.30
N LEU A 39 -14.06 -15.85 -19.81
CA LEU A 39 -14.85 -16.62 -20.75
C LEU A 39 -14.12 -16.84 -22.08
N GLU A 40 -13.31 -15.87 -22.51
CA GLU A 40 -12.49 -15.95 -23.73
C GLU A 40 -11.31 -16.93 -23.55
N HIS A 41 -10.99 -17.28 -22.31
CA HIS A 41 -9.88 -18.16 -21.95
C HIS A 41 -10.32 -19.55 -21.45
N GLY A 42 -11.58 -19.92 -21.70
CA GLY A 42 -12.09 -21.27 -21.48
C GLY A 42 -12.69 -21.50 -20.10
N PHE A 43 -12.90 -20.44 -19.30
CA PHE A 43 -13.72 -20.52 -18.09
C PHE A 43 -15.21 -20.46 -18.44
N THR A 44 -16.04 -21.05 -17.59
CA THR A 44 -17.50 -21.02 -17.73
C THR A 44 -18.10 -19.80 -17.01
N GLU A 45 -19.37 -19.52 -17.27
CA GLU A 45 -20.10 -18.49 -16.54
C GLU A 45 -20.24 -18.86 -15.05
N ASP A 46 -20.37 -20.14 -14.72
CA ASP A 46 -20.42 -20.64 -13.36
C ASP A 46 -19.08 -20.39 -12.62
N ASP A 47 -17.93 -20.64 -13.28
CA ASP A 47 -16.60 -20.32 -12.73
C ASP A 47 -16.45 -18.82 -12.46
N ARG A 48 -16.95 -17.98 -13.37
CA ARG A 48 -16.91 -16.52 -13.23
C ARG A 48 -17.76 -16.04 -12.06
N GLN A 49 -18.95 -16.61 -11.91
CA GLN A 49 -19.86 -16.29 -10.82
C GLN A 49 -19.28 -16.74 -9.48
N GLU A 50 -18.76 -17.97 -9.38
CA GLU A 50 -18.11 -18.47 -8.17
C GLU A 50 -16.95 -17.57 -7.76
N LEU A 51 -16.09 -17.15 -8.71
CA LEU A 51 -15.02 -16.21 -8.45
C LEU A 51 -15.54 -14.89 -7.92
N THR A 52 -16.58 -14.32 -8.52
CA THR A 52 -17.17 -13.04 -8.11
C THR A 52 -17.73 -13.12 -6.68
N GLU A 53 -18.42 -14.21 -6.34
CA GLU A 53 -18.93 -14.44 -4.98
C GLU A 53 -17.79 -14.56 -3.95
N LYS A 54 -16.73 -15.31 -4.29
CA LYS A 54 -15.55 -15.40 -3.41
C LYS A 54 -14.82 -14.09 -3.23
N LEU A 55 -14.73 -13.26 -4.24
CA LEU A 55 -14.18 -11.91 -4.14
C LEU A 55 -15.04 -11.02 -3.23
N LYS A 56 -16.37 -11.13 -3.31
CA LYS A 56 -17.29 -10.44 -2.37
C LYS A 56 -17.06 -10.88 -0.93
N GLU A 57 -17.03 -12.19 -0.67
CA GLU A 57 -16.76 -12.75 0.66
C GLU A 57 -15.46 -12.19 1.24
N VAL A 58 -14.37 -12.20 0.47
CA VAL A 58 -13.05 -11.70 0.92
C VAL A 58 -13.09 -10.19 1.18
N THR A 59 -13.76 -9.42 0.32
CA THR A 59 -13.87 -7.98 0.47
C THR A 59 -14.70 -7.62 1.69
N MET A 60 -15.84 -8.29 1.88
CA MET A 60 -16.69 -8.11 3.06
C MET A 60 -15.94 -8.47 4.35
N ALA A 61 -15.23 -9.59 4.38
CA ALA A 61 -14.44 -9.98 5.55
C ALA A 61 -13.37 -8.93 5.87
N ALA A 62 -12.70 -8.37 4.86
CA ALA A 62 -11.72 -7.31 5.05
C ALA A 62 -12.33 -6.02 5.65
N ILE A 63 -13.54 -5.66 5.25
CA ILE A 63 -14.25 -4.49 5.79
C ILE A 63 -14.69 -4.75 7.24
N LEU A 64 -15.39 -5.87 7.49
CA LEU A 64 -16.00 -6.17 8.79
C LEU A 64 -14.96 -6.47 9.87
N GLN A 65 -13.82 -7.05 9.52
CA GLN A 65 -12.76 -7.45 10.46
C GLN A 65 -11.60 -6.45 10.50
N PHE A 66 -11.71 -5.29 9.85
CA PHE A 66 -10.61 -4.34 9.71
C PHE A 66 -10.01 -3.94 11.05
N ASP A 67 -10.85 -3.51 12.00
CA ASP A 67 -10.40 -3.02 13.31
C ASP A 67 -9.72 -4.13 14.14
N GLU A 68 -10.28 -5.35 14.10
CA GLU A 68 -9.68 -6.50 14.78
C GLU A 68 -8.31 -6.86 14.20
N ILE A 69 -8.23 -6.93 12.87
CA ILE A 69 -6.98 -7.22 12.15
C ILE A 69 -5.93 -6.13 12.42
N LEU A 70 -6.34 -4.86 12.42
CA LEU A 70 -5.44 -3.75 12.72
C LEU A 70 -4.89 -3.84 14.15
N ALA A 71 -5.73 -4.16 15.12
CA ALA A 71 -5.32 -4.35 16.52
C ALA A 71 -4.31 -5.50 16.69
N GLU A 72 -4.54 -6.63 16.02
CA GLU A 72 -3.60 -7.74 15.98
C GLU A 72 -2.26 -7.37 15.34
N ASP A 73 -2.31 -6.65 14.22
CA ASP A 73 -1.12 -6.19 13.52
C ASP A 73 -0.30 -5.22 14.37
N MET A 74 -0.95 -4.28 15.05
CA MET A 74 -0.29 -3.36 15.98
C MET A 74 0.37 -4.10 17.15
N THR A 75 -0.28 -5.13 17.69
CA THR A 75 0.29 -5.99 18.73
C THR A 75 1.55 -6.73 18.23
N SER A 76 1.51 -7.22 17.00
CA SER A 76 2.67 -7.88 16.38
C SER A 76 3.82 -6.91 16.16
N LEU A 77 3.54 -5.70 15.67
CA LEU A 77 4.56 -4.65 15.49
C LEU A 77 5.18 -4.21 16.81
N GLN A 78 4.42 -4.17 17.91
CA GLN A 78 4.97 -3.91 19.24
C GLN A 78 6.00 -4.97 19.67
N LYS A 79 5.71 -6.25 19.44
CA LYS A 79 6.65 -7.34 19.70
C LYS A 79 7.92 -7.22 18.86
N LEU A 80 7.78 -6.82 17.59
CA LEU A 80 8.92 -6.56 16.71
C LEU A 80 9.78 -5.40 17.23
N GLU A 81 9.14 -4.32 17.69
CA GLU A 81 9.84 -3.16 18.24
C GLU A 81 10.58 -3.50 19.55
N GLU A 82 10.00 -4.31 20.41
CA GLU A 82 10.67 -4.81 21.62
C GLU A 82 11.90 -5.65 21.26
N LEU A 83 11.77 -6.54 20.28
CA LEU A 83 12.87 -7.34 19.76
C LEU A 83 13.96 -6.43 19.16
N ARG A 84 13.58 -5.45 18.35
CA ARG A 84 14.51 -4.47 17.77
C ARG A 84 15.32 -3.75 18.86
N LYS A 85 14.64 -3.21 19.88
CA LYS A 85 15.29 -2.51 21.00
C LYS A 85 16.24 -3.41 21.78
N LYS A 86 15.87 -4.68 21.97
CA LYS A 86 16.71 -5.68 22.64
C LYS A 86 17.98 -5.94 21.86
N GLU A 87 17.87 -6.26 20.58
CA GLU A 87 19.00 -6.62 19.73
C GLU A 87 19.86 -5.40 19.41
N GLU A 88 19.30 -4.20 19.27
CA GLU A 88 20.04 -2.97 19.05
C GLU A 88 21.01 -2.65 20.19
N ARG A 89 20.61 -2.90 21.45
CA ARG A 89 21.52 -2.72 22.60
C ARG A 89 22.76 -3.59 22.47
N LEU A 90 22.59 -4.82 21.98
CA LEU A 90 23.71 -5.73 21.73
C LEU A 90 24.58 -5.23 20.56
N LEU A 91 23.96 -4.82 19.44
CA LEU A 91 24.67 -4.35 18.25
C LEU A 91 25.46 -3.06 18.50
N ARG A 92 25.02 -2.22 19.46
CA ARG A 92 25.74 -1.00 19.88
C ARG A 92 26.87 -1.28 20.89
N ASN A 93 26.96 -2.50 21.43
CA ASN A 93 28.03 -2.87 22.34
C ASN A 93 29.31 -3.14 21.55
N GLN A 94 30.30 -2.26 21.68
CA GLN A 94 31.60 -2.40 21.01
C GLN A 94 32.40 -3.66 21.42
N GLN A 95 32.02 -4.33 22.50
CA GLN A 95 32.64 -5.55 22.98
C GLN A 95 31.93 -6.81 22.50
N ALA A 96 30.85 -6.67 21.74
CA ALA A 96 30.12 -7.82 21.20
C ALA A 96 31.01 -8.57 20.18
N ASP A 97 31.11 -9.88 20.35
CA ASP A 97 31.80 -10.72 19.40
C ASP A 97 30.97 -10.95 18.12
N ILE A 98 31.62 -11.45 17.07
CA ILE A 98 30.99 -11.67 15.77
C ILE A 98 29.81 -12.66 15.84
N TYR A 99 29.86 -13.67 16.71
CA TYR A 99 28.79 -14.64 16.84
C TYR A 99 27.55 -14.02 17.49
N GLN A 100 27.75 -13.14 18.47
CA GLN A 100 26.68 -12.37 19.09
C GLN A 100 26.01 -11.44 18.08
N ILE A 101 26.80 -10.76 17.25
CA ILE A 101 26.27 -9.88 16.19
C ILE A 101 25.48 -10.69 15.17
N LEU A 102 26.02 -11.81 14.68
CA LEU A 102 25.32 -12.67 13.71
C LEU A 102 24.03 -13.23 14.30
N ARG A 103 24.01 -13.60 15.56
CA ARG A 103 22.81 -14.08 16.27
C ARG A 103 21.75 -12.98 16.37
N ALA A 104 22.12 -11.75 16.70
CA ALA A 104 21.23 -10.62 16.74
C ALA A 104 20.59 -10.34 15.38
N VAL A 105 21.39 -10.38 14.30
CA VAL A 105 20.89 -10.23 12.92
C VAL A 105 19.90 -11.35 12.55
N GLN A 106 20.20 -12.60 12.92
CA GLN A 106 19.29 -13.73 12.68
C GLN A 106 17.98 -13.57 13.45
N ASN A 107 18.04 -13.14 14.71
CA ASN A 107 16.85 -12.89 15.54
C ASN A 107 15.99 -11.77 14.93
N LEU A 108 16.60 -10.66 14.51
CA LEU A 108 15.88 -9.56 13.85
C LEU A 108 15.24 -10.01 12.54
N ARG A 109 15.95 -10.80 11.73
CA ARG A 109 15.41 -11.35 10.49
C ARG A 109 14.20 -12.25 10.78
N ALA A 110 14.31 -13.17 11.73
CA ALA A 110 13.22 -14.05 12.12
C ALA A 110 12.03 -13.26 12.68
N GLY A 111 12.28 -12.23 13.49
CA GLY A 111 11.27 -11.32 13.99
C GLY A 111 10.53 -10.59 12.88
N LEU A 112 11.25 -10.04 11.90
CA LEU A 112 10.66 -9.39 10.72
C LEU A 112 9.80 -10.36 9.91
N GLN A 113 10.26 -11.58 9.68
CA GLN A 113 9.49 -12.60 8.96
C GLN A 113 8.20 -13.00 9.68
N HIS A 114 8.16 -12.90 11.02
CA HIS A 114 7.03 -13.35 11.82
C HIS A 114 6.10 -12.21 12.25
N TYR A 115 6.66 -11.06 12.62
CA TYR A 115 5.91 -9.94 13.22
C TYR A 115 5.87 -8.67 12.34
N GLY A 116 6.49 -8.64 11.19
CA GLY A 116 6.56 -7.46 10.32
C GLY A 116 6.04 -7.71 8.92
N THR A 117 6.62 -8.65 8.19
CA THR A 117 6.28 -8.88 6.78
C THR A 117 4.83 -9.30 6.54
N PRO A 118 4.24 -10.26 7.31
CA PRO A 118 2.84 -10.64 7.14
C PRO A 118 1.87 -9.49 7.42
N GLN A 119 2.14 -8.69 8.46
CA GLN A 119 1.34 -7.53 8.84
C GLN A 119 1.38 -6.47 7.74
N PHE A 120 2.58 -6.13 7.25
CA PHE A 120 2.74 -5.21 6.14
C PHE A 120 1.98 -5.70 4.89
N ALA A 121 2.13 -6.96 4.50
CA ALA A 121 1.45 -7.51 3.33
C ALA A 121 -0.08 -7.47 3.48
N ARG A 122 -0.60 -7.73 4.69
CA ARG A 122 -2.04 -7.67 5.00
C ARG A 122 -2.56 -6.24 4.89
N GLN A 123 -1.89 -5.27 5.51
CA GLN A 123 -2.30 -3.86 5.45
C GLN A 123 -2.17 -3.28 4.03
N ALA A 124 -1.11 -3.62 3.31
CA ALA A 124 -0.95 -3.22 1.91
C ALA A 124 -2.10 -3.76 1.04
N ARG A 125 -2.50 -5.02 1.23
CA ARG A 125 -3.65 -5.61 0.53
C ARG A 125 -4.94 -4.85 0.82
N MET A 126 -5.22 -4.51 2.08
CA MET A 126 -6.41 -3.72 2.45
C MET A 126 -6.40 -2.34 1.80
N ALA A 127 -5.25 -1.67 1.78
CA ALA A 127 -5.11 -0.38 1.11
C ALA A 127 -5.36 -0.49 -0.42
N PHE A 128 -4.90 -1.56 -1.06
CA PHE A 128 -5.17 -1.81 -2.48
C PHE A 128 -6.64 -2.11 -2.74
N MET A 129 -7.30 -2.89 -1.88
CA MET A 129 -8.73 -3.18 -1.97
C MET A 129 -9.55 -1.88 -1.86
N ALA A 130 -9.27 -1.05 -0.86
CA ALA A 130 -9.91 0.24 -0.68
C ALA A 130 -9.70 1.16 -1.90
N ARG A 131 -8.47 1.23 -2.42
CA ARG A 131 -8.16 2.03 -3.62
C ARG A 131 -8.90 1.53 -4.86
N ALA A 132 -8.94 0.21 -5.08
CA ALA A 132 -9.65 -0.38 -6.20
C ALA A 132 -11.15 -0.07 -6.11
N PHE A 133 -11.73 -0.20 -4.92
CA PHE A 133 -13.13 0.11 -4.68
C PHE A 133 -13.43 1.60 -4.94
N LEU A 134 -12.65 2.53 -4.38
CA LEU A 134 -12.81 3.97 -4.59
C LEU A 134 -12.73 4.34 -6.07
N ARG A 135 -11.79 3.76 -6.80
CA ARG A 135 -11.67 3.97 -8.24
C ARG A 135 -12.91 3.46 -8.98
N SER A 136 -13.40 2.28 -8.64
CA SER A 136 -14.58 1.69 -9.28
C SER A 136 -15.86 2.50 -9.06
N LEU A 137 -15.98 3.26 -7.95
CA LEU A 137 -17.10 4.16 -7.68
C LEU A 137 -17.26 5.23 -8.77
N THR A 138 -16.17 5.72 -9.32
CA THR A 138 -16.18 6.76 -10.36
C THR A 138 -16.40 6.21 -11.76
N GLU A 139 -15.94 4.99 -12.01
CA GLU A 139 -15.97 4.36 -13.34
C GLU A 139 -17.24 3.53 -13.56
N ASN A 140 -17.69 2.81 -12.56
CA ASN A 140 -18.76 1.79 -12.65
C ASN A 140 -19.72 1.82 -11.44
N GLY A 141 -19.59 2.82 -10.58
CA GLY A 141 -20.39 2.93 -9.35
C GLY A 141 -21.85 3.32 -9.62
N PRO A 142 -22.66 3.42 -8.54
CA PRO A 142 -24.02 3.86 -8.64
C PRO A 142 -24.14 5.21 -9.34
N ALA A 143 -25.18 5.36 -10.16
CA ALA A 143 -25.40 6.53 -10.96
C ALA A 143 -26.81 7.11 -10.69
N ASP A 144 -26.98 8.39 -10.97
CA ASP A 144 -28.29 9.05 -10.96
C ASP A 144 -29.13 8.68 -12.19
N ASP A 145 -30.36 9.15 -12.21
CA ASP A 145 -31.31 8.94 -13.31
C ASP A 145 -30.82 9.44 -14.69
N LYS A 146 -29.75 10.25 -14.69
CA LYS A 146 -29.10 10.79 -15.89
C LYS A 146 -27.86 10.01 -16.28
N GLY A 147 -27.53 8.94 -15.55
CA GLY A 147 -26.37 8.10 -15.80
C GLY A 147 -25.04 8.71 -15.29
N LYS A 148 -25.10 9.76 -14.46
CA LYS A 148 -23.91 10.33 -13.84
C LYS A 148 -23.63 9.60 -12.53
N THR A 149 -22.41 9.08 -12.37
CA THR A 149 -21.97 8.42 -11.14
C THR A 149 -22.07 9.35 -9.93
N TRP A 150 -22.39 8.79 -8.77
CA TRP A 150 -22.56 9.56 -7.52
C TRP A 150 -21.27 10.24 -7.06
N PHE A 151 -20.12 9.69 -7.47
CA PHE A 151 -18.81 10.20 -7.12
C PHE A 151 -18.07 10.62 -8.38
N SER A 152 -17.50 11.80 -8.37
CA SER A 152 -16.64 12.28 -9.44
C SER A 152 -15.18 11.83 -9.25
N GLN A 153 -14.40 11.79 -10.32
CA GLN A 153 -12.96 11.56 -10.23
C GLN A 153 -12.27 12.64 -9.37
N GLU A 154 -12.76 13.89 -9.46
CA GLU A 154 -12.23 15.01 -8.67
C GLU A 154 -12.43 14.81 -7.16
N ASP A 155 -13.61 14.34 -6.73
CA ASP A 155 -13.90 14.05 -5.33
C ASP A 155 -13.03 12.90 -4.80
N THR A 156 -12.88 11.84 -5.60
CA THR A 156 -12.03 10.70 -5.25
C THR A 156 -10.55 11.10 -5.16
N ASP A 157 -10.07 11.91 -6.10
CA ASP A 157 -8.70 12.41 -6.10
C ASP A 157 -8.46 13.36 -4.91
N ALA A 158 -9.42 14.24 -4.58
CA ALA A 158 -9.35 15.13 -3.43
C ALA A 158 -9.31 14.35 -2.10
N PHE A 159 -10.14 13.30 -1.97
CA PHE A 159 -10.11 12.42 -0.82
C PHE A 159 -8.77 11.66 -0.73
N MET A 160 -8.29 11.07 -1.83
CA MET A 160 -7.01 10.36 -1.85
C MET A 160 -5.82 11.28 -1.53
N GLN A 161 -5.89 12.57 -1.86
CA GLN A 161 -4.89 13.56 -1.48
C GLN A 161 -4.93 13.90 0.02
N SER A 162 -6.09 13.78 0.67
CA SER A 162 -6.22 14.03 2.11
C SER A 162 -5.60 12.92 2.96
N ILE A 163 -5.46 11.72 2.41
CA ILE A 163 -4.87 10.58 3.13
C ILE A 163 -3.36 10.77 3.24
N SER A 164 -2.88 10.92 4.46
CA SER A 164 -1.44 10.94 4.74
C SER A 164 -0.87 9.54 4.61
N THR A 165 0.17 9.39 3.79
CA THR A 165 0.93 8.14 3.64
C THR A 165 2.39 8.40 3.93
N VAL A 166 3.17 7.36 4.23
CA VAL A 166 4.62 7.47 4.43
C VAL A 166 5.29 8.14 3.20
N SER A 167 4.81 7.85 1.99
CA SER A 167 5.33 8.47 0.77
C SER A 167 5.00 9.96 0.69
N THR A 168 3.77 10.37 1.05
CA THR A 168 3.39 11.79 1.02
C THR A 168 4.07 12.57 2.15
N GLU A 169 4.28 11.99 3.31
CA GLU A 169 5.06 12.59 4.40
C GLU A 169 6.53 12.72 4.01
N PHE A 170 7.11 11.67 3.42
CA PHE A 170 8.47 11.74 2.89
C PHE A 170 8.63 12.86 1.86
N GLU A 171 7.72 12.95 0.87
CA GLU A 171 7.77 14.01 -0.15
C GLU A 171 7.64 15.41 0.48
N LYS A 172 6.80 15.58 1.50
CA LYS A 172 6.63 16.83 2.25
C LYS A 172 7.91 17.20 2.99
N ASP A 173 8.44 16.27 3.78
CA ASP A 173 9.63 16.49 4.60
C ASP A 173 10.89 16.64 3.71
N PHE A 174 10.96 15.91 2.58
CA PHE A 174 12.03 16.06 1.60
C PHE A 174 12.01 17.46 0.95
N ARG A 175 10.82 18.01 0.69
CA ARG A 175 10.67 19.38 0.20
C ARG A 175 11.08 20.39 1.27
N ALA A 176 10.61 20.22 2.52
CA ALA A 176 10.99 21.09 3.64
C ALA A 176 12.51 21.08 3.84
N PHE A 177 13.16 19.90 3.74
CA PHE A 177 14.61 19.78 3.76
C PHE A 177 15.28 20.51 2.57
N SER A 178 14.69 20.44 1.38
CA SER A 178 15.20 21.16 0.19
C SER A 178 15.13 22.67 0.32
N MET A 179 14.20 23.18 1.12
CA MET A 179 13.97 24.60 1.38
C MET A 179 14.68 25.09 2.66
N ASP A 180 15.50 24.26 3.30
CA ASP A 180 16.15 24.52 4.58
C ASP A 180 15.14 24.81 5.74
N GLU A 181 13.88 24.35 5.61
CA GLU A 181 12.83 24.48 6.64
C GLU A 181 13.00 23.45 7.77
N ILE A 182 13.58 22.29 7.46
CA ILE A 182 14.02 21.29 8.44
C ILE A 182 15.50 20.98 8.27
N SER A 183 16.16 20.67 9.38
CA SER A 183 17.58 20.36 9.38
C SER A 183 17.86 18.96 8.81
N ARG A 184 19.11 18.73 8.38
CA ARG A 184 19.58 17.40 8.00
C ARG A 184 19.43 16.38 9.14
N ALA A 185 19.62 16.80 10.38
CA ALA A 185 19.49 15.92 11.53
C ALA A 185 18.05 15.42 11.69
N GLU A 186 17.08 16.33 11.62
CA GLU A 186 15.64 16.00 11.67
C GLU A 186 15.22 15.09 10.50
N PHE A 187 15.67 15.40 9.29
CA PHE A 187 15.39 14.55 8.12
C PHE A 187 16.00 13.16 8.30
N ASN A 188 17.25 13.06 8.72
CA ASN A 188 17.95 11.79 8.91
C ASN A 188 17.40 10.97 10.08
N GLU A 189 16.85 11.58 11.11
CA GLU A 189 16.18 10.88 12.22
C GLU A 189 15.01 10.05 11.72
N LYS A 190 14.19 10.62 10.80
CA LYS A 190 13.04 9.92 10.20
C LYS A 190 13.43 8.99 9.05
N TYR A 191 14.26 9.46 8.13
CA TYR A 191 14.47 8.84 6.82
C TYR A 191 15.89 8.39 6.54
N GLY A 192 16.83 8.69 7.43
CA GLY A 192 18.24 8.41 7.25
C GLY A 192 18.57 6.94 6.98
N HIS A 193 17.74 6.04 7.50
CA HIS A 193 17.88 4.60 7.32
C HIS A 193 17.41 4.11 5.93
N LEU A 194 16.68 4.91 5.16
CA LEU A 194 16.18 4.56 3.84
C LEU A 194 17.24 4.70 2.76
N ARG A 195 17.03 4.04 1.63
CA ARG A 195 17.85 4.09 0.42
C ARG A 195 17.07 4.60 -0.76
N VAL A 196 17.74 5.30 -1.69
CA VAL A 196 17.10 5.86 -2.88
C VAL A 196 16.67 4.74 -3.82
N GLY A 197 15.34 4.51 -3.90
CA GLY A 197 14.70 3.73 -4.96
C GLY A 197 15.12 2.27 -5.09
N THR A 198 15.73 1.66 -4.06
CA THR A 198 16.25 0.30 -4.17
C THR A 198 16.22 -0.47 -2.85
N TYR A 199 16.10 -1.80 -2.97
CA TYR A 199 16.33 -2.77 -1.89
C TYR A 199 17.78 -3.29 -1.85
N ASP A 200 18.69 -2.75 -2.67
CA ASP A 200 20.10 -3.16 -2.68
C ASP A 200 20.83 -2.57 -1.46
N ILE A 201 21.26 -3.45 -0.57
CA ILE A 201 22.01 -3.09 0.66
C ILE A 201 23.33 -2.35 0.38
N ARG A 202 23.88 -2.46 -0.83
CA ARG A 202 25.12 -1.77 -1.23
C ARG A 202 24.89 -0.30 -1.59
N THR A 203 23.63 0.09 -1.86
CA THR A 203 23.29 1.50 -2.12
C THR A 203 23.37 2.27 -0.81
N GLU A 204 23.96 3.46 -0.85
CA GLU A 204 24.07 4.34 0.31
C GLU A 204 22.69 4.73 0.84
N ARG A 205 22.59 4.82 2.17
CA ARG A 205 21.41 5.36 2.86
C ARG A 205 21.44 6.89 2.83
N TYR A 206 20.29 7.52 3.08
CA TYR A 206 20.22 8.98 3.13
C TYR A 206 21.15 9.60 4.19
N ASP A 207 21.36 8.97 5.34
CA ASP A 207 22.29 9.43 6.37
C ASP A 207 23.77 9.32 5.96
N GLN A 208 24.11 8.46 5.00
CA GLN A 208 25.45 8.26 4.45
C GLN A 208 25.73 9.20 3.25
N MET A 209 24.66 9.64 2.58
CA MET A 209 24.79 10.47 1.37
C MET A 209 25.09 11.93 1.74
N ASN A 210 26.04 12.55 1.05
CA ASN A 210 26.28 13.97 1.14
C ASN A 210 25.54 14.70 0.00
N PHE A 211 24.20 14.74 0.04
CA PHE A 211 23.40 15.41 -0.97
C PHE A 211 22.58 16.56 -0.37
N ARG A 212 22.29 17.57 -1.20
CA ARG A 212 21.21 18.53 -0.96
C ARG A 212 20.18 18.31 -2.06
N PRO A 213 18.91 18.07 -1.71
CA PRO A 213 17.87 17.94 -2.71
C PRO A 213 17.75 19.27 -3.47
N GLY A 214 17.67 19.19 -4.79
CA GLY A 214 17.31 20.34 -5.61
C GLY A 214 15.81 20.63 -5.51
N PRO A 215 15.34 21.85 -5.88
CA PRO A 215 13.94 22.22 -5.81
C PRO A 215 13.09 21.26 -6.66
N SER A 216 12.17 20.56 -6.01
CA SER A 216 11.23 19.64 -6.67
C SER A 216 10.18 20.45 -7.44
N LYS A 217 10.02 20.19 -8.74
CA LYS A 217 8.90 20.74 -9.53
C LYS A 217 7.62 20.00 -9.13
N SER A 218 6.75 20.61 -8.32
CA SER A 218 5.43 20.07 -8.04
C SER A 218 4.55 20.17 -9.29
N LYS A 219 4.00 19.05 -9.75
CA LYS A 219 2.77 19.06 -10.57
C LYS A 219 1.64 19.52 -9.64
N GLY A 220 0.80 20.46 -10.11
CA GLY A 220 -0.39 20.90 -9.37
C GLY A 220 -1.21 19.67 -8.95
N LYS A 221 -1.39 19.49 -7.65
CA LYS A 221 -2.24 18.44 -7.07
C LYS A 221 -3.60 19.05 -6.80
N ALA A 222 -4.67 18.25 -6.90
CA ALA A 222 -5.99 18.62 -6.43
C ALA A 222 -5.90 19.06 -4.95
N GLU A 223 -6.74 20.00 -4.53
CA GLU A 223 -6.81 20.36 -3.11
C GLU A 223 -7.31 19.16 -2.29
N ALA A 224 -6.56 18.83 -1.25
CA ALA A 224 -6.92 17.74 -0.34
C ALA A 224 -8.19 18.09 0.44
N ARG A 225 -9.22 17.22 0.38
CA ARG A 225 -10.46 17.40 1.13
C ARG A 225 -10.90 16.06 1.74
N GLU A 226 -10.89 15.97 3.05
CA GLU A 226 -11.31 14.77 3.78
C GLU A 226 -12.82 14.48 3.62
N ASP A 227 -13.62 15.53 3.44
CA ASP A 227 -15.08 15.49 3.26
C ASP A 227 -15.52 15.29 1.79
N ALA A 228 -14.57 15.13 0.86
CA ALA A 228 -14.86 15.00 -0.56
C ALA A 228 -15.76 13.79 -0.88
N LEU A 229 -15.65 12.72 -0.10
CA LEU A 229 -16.53 11.56 -0.20
C LEU A 229 -17.58 11.62 0.90
N ASN A 230 -18.85 11.83 0.52
CA ASN A 230 -19.96 11.83 1.47
C ASN A 230 -20.14 10.43 2.10
N PRO A 231 -19.99 10.27 3.44
CA PRO A 231 -20.05 8.97 4.10
C PRO A 231 -21.40 8.25 3.92
N GLY A 232 -22.52 8.98 3.89
CA GLY A 232 -23.83 8.41 3.68
C GLY A 232 -23.98 7.79 2.30
N ARG A 233 -23.56 8.51 1.25
CA ARG A 233 -23.55 7.99 -0.13
C ARG A 233 -22.57 6.82 -0.29
N LEU A 234 -21.45 6.85 0.42
CA LEU A 234 -20.51 5.72 0.40
C LEU A 234 -21.13 4.46 1.02
N ALA A 235 -21.82 4.61 2.15
CA ALA A 235 -22.55 3.50 2.78
C ALA A 235 -23.67 2.95 1.87
N GLU A 236 -24.41 3.82 1.18
CA GLU A 236 -25.41 3.39 0.19
C GLU A 236 -24.76 2.64 -0.99
N ALA A 237 -23.63 3.14 -1.50
CA ALA A 237 -22.89 2.47 -2.57
C ALA A 237 -22.37 1.08 -2.15
N LEU A 238 -21.85 0.95 -0.93
CA LEU A 238 -21.44 -0.35 -0.38
C LEU A 238 -22.62 -1.32 -0.32
N LYS A 239 -23.76 -0.84 0.18
CA LYS A 239 -24.99 -1.65 0.25
C LYS A 239 -25.49 -2.08 -1.14
N GLU A 240 -25.43 -1.23 -2.16
CA GLU A 240 -25.77 -1.60 -3.53
C GLU A 240 -24.79 -2.65 -4.11
N ALA A 241 -23.50 -2.60 -3.73
CA ALA A 241 -22.53 -3.60 -4.08
C ALA A 241 -22.77 -4.96 -3.38
N GLY A 242 -23.64 -4.99 -2.37
CA GLY A 242 -23.85 -6.16 -1.51
C GLY A 242 -22.69 -6.42 -0.55
N LEU A 243 -22.06 -5.32 -0.09
CA LEU A 243 -21.00 -5.28 0.90
C LEU A 243 -21.49 -4.66 2.21
#